data_4854d10f2451338c69bda7e01a9a515b
#
_entry.id   4854d10f2451338c69bda7e01a9a515b
#
_cell.length_a   1.000
_cell.length_b   1.000
_cell.length_c   1.000
_cell.angle_alpha   90.00
_cell.angle_beta   90.00
_cell.angle_gamma   90.00
#
_symmetry.space_group_name_H-M   'P 1'
#
loop_
_entity.id
_entity.type
_entity.pdbx_description
1 polymer ?
#
loop_
_entity_poly.entity_id
_entity_poly.type
_entity_poly.pdbx_seq_one_letter_code
_entity_poly.pdbx_strand_id
1 'polypeptide(L)'
;MGYITPPYPHYAHLPYAREPWKSLYVLQRLLTTLALVPFWAIYYLVLPRSHRPRPSWSIRQIIYVKFTRRINKITHVAGVTWGTRPPDFEPRPNSLKETRFEWVESLPEKLRSGIVVGVVPFKRVGCYIWPKTVPPVVQVTTNISANEGNYTILGSNSSVDIEVTAADTDLVGMFMHGGGYCHMSAHESSNTSRIPRRLMKDKIFKEIYTVEYRLLQYAPFPATIQDAAAVYAHIVREYETRGSKCKIVLIGDSSGGNLVLALARWLRDEGKLPMPHALLLLSPSCDASHAFPDTLSSYIPRPNASTDFLLDTPEPNVLLQRTFLGFASSPQPDLEEEERLMEILHSEYVSPCSPRVLKRWGHDVRQDMEGRHEEAFRRESLIMEGVREMEAKAIVKRASLDLGVGTAEFLSNVNRTGSLEVSSAKRSKFRGLFEGFPKTLIVVGDAERLVREVKSLQGAMEKDGVDVQAEWMKDTVHDVLMMNQWWWDWGAVEETWGVVGDWAAGLRG
;
A
#
# COMPACT_ATOMS: atom_id res chain seq x y z
N MET A 1 -19.59 -22.89 -10.81
CA MET A 1 -19.04 -21.71 -10.15
C MET A 1 -18.65 -20.73 -11.23
N GLY A 2 -19.49 -19.76 -11.54
CA GLY A 2 -19.19 -18.74 -12.52
C GLY A 2 -18.10 -17.81 -11.94
N TYR A 3 -16.96 -17.76 -12.59
CA TYR A 3 -16.03 -16.67 -12.41
C TYR A 3 -16.79 -15.39 -12.82
N ILE A 4 -17.12 -14.54 -11.85
CA ILE A 4 -17.57 -13.19 -12.15
C ILE A 4 -16.33 -12.51 -12.74
N THR A 5 -16.28 -12.47 -14.06
CA THR A 5 -15.31 -11.64 -14.75
C THR A 5 -15.52 -10.23 -14.20
N PRO A 6 -14.48 -9.52 -13.73
CA PRO A 6 -14.62 -8.13 -13.35
C PRO A 6 -15.42 -7.41 -14.45
N PRO A 7 -16.41 -6.56 -14.10
CA PRO A 7 -17.32 -5.96 -15.08
C PRO A 7 -16.59 -5.16 -16.16
N TYR A 8 -15.28 -5.01 -16.03
CA TYR A 8 -14.48 -4.22 -16.94
C TYR A 8 -13.25 -4.99 -17.41
N PRO A 9 -13.08 -5.22 -18.73
CA PRO A 9 -11.90 -5.84 -19.31
C PRO A 9 -10.72 -4.87 -19.32
N HIS A 10 -10.23 -4.47 -18.15
CA HIS A 10 -9.14 -3.49 -17.98
C HIS A 10 -7.88 -3.80 -18.74
N TYR A 11 -7.72 -5.06 -19.06
CA TYR A 11 -6.51 -5.59 -19.65
C TYR A 11 -6.66 -5.84 -21.14
N ALA A 12 -7.84 -5.57 -21.71
CA ALA A 12 -8.17 -6.01 -23.08
C ALA A 12 -7.23 -5.45 -24.16
N HIS A 13 -6.53 -4.34 -23.84
CA HIS A 13 -5.55 -3.71 -24.76
C HIS A 13 -4.10 -4.05 -24.42
N LEU A 14 -3.83 -4.75 -23.32
CA LEU A 14 -2.48 -5.28 -23.10
C LEU A 14 -2.17 -6.36 -24.14
N PRO A 15 -0.92 -6.47 -24.61
CA PRO A 15 -0.55 -7.36 -25.73
C PRO A 15 -0.93 -8.82 -25.51
N TYR A 16 -0.90 -9.26 -24.25
CA TYR A 16 -1.16 -10.64 -23.87
C TYR A 16 -2.29 -10.76 -22.84
N ALA A 17 -3.30 -9.88 -22.89
CA ALA A 17 -4.40 -9.92 -21.92
C ALA A 17 -5.43 -11.01 -22.19
N ARG A 18 -5.52 -11.52 -23.44
CA ARG A 18 -6.54 -12.47 -23.88
C ARG A 18 -6.00 -13.89 -23.97
N GLU A 19 -6.84 -14.86 -23.62
CA GLU A 19 -6.54 -16.29 -23.88
C GLU A 19 -6.58 -16.59 -25.38
N PRO A 20 -5.75 -17.52 -25.87
CA PRO A 20 -4.76 -18.32 -25.13
C PRO A 20 -3.40 -17.62 -24.91
N TRP A 21 -3.21 -16.44 -25.49
CA TRP A 21 -1.94 -15.71 -25.48
C TRP A 21 -1.48 -15.35 -24.06
N LYS A 22 -2.43 -15.06 -23.19
CA LYS A 22 -2.18 -14.79 -21.77
C LYS A 22 -1.48 -15.98 -21.10
N SER A 23 -2.09 -17.16 -21.19
CA SER A 23 -1.56 -18.38 -20.58
C SER A 23 -0.20 -18.77 -21.20
N LEU A 24 -0.05 -18.65 -22.51
CA LEU A 24 1.22 -18.93 -23.21
C LEU A 24 2.33 -17.97 -22.77
N TYR A 25 2.04 -16.68 -22.66
CA TYR A 25 3.00 -15.69 -22.17
C TYR A 25 3.42 -15.95 -20.73
N VAL A 26 2.45 -16.23 -19.84
CA VAL A 26 2.73 -16.55 -18.43
C VAL A 26 3.62 -17.78 -18.33
N LEU A 27 3.30 -18.86 -19.05
CA LEU A 27 4.08 -20.09 -19.07
C LEU A 27 5.50 -19.84 -19.61
N GLN A 28 5.60 -19.20 -20.77
CA GLN A 28 6.89 -18.83 -21.39
C GLN A 28 7.74 -17.99 -20.41
N ARG A 29 7.13 -17.00 -19.75
CA ARG A 29 7.85 -16.13 -18.82
C ARG A 29 8.33 -16.89 -17.60
N LEU A 30 7.50 -17.81 -17.07
CA LEU A 30 7.87 -18.65 -15.94
C LEU A 30 9.02 -19.59 -16.31
N LEU A 31 8.90 -20.34 -17.40
CA LEU A 31 9.93 -21.30 -17.85
C LEU A 31 11.27 -20.61 -18.14
N THR A 32 11.24 -19.48 -18.86
CA THR A 32 12.47 -18.72 -19.15
C THR A 32 13.07 -18.12 -17.88
N THR A 33 12.26 -17.73 -16.91
CA THR A 33 12.77 -17.21 -15.63
C THR A 33 13.43 -18.33 -14.82
N LEU A 34 12.80 -19.50 -14.74
CA LEU A 34 13.39 -20.67 -14.07
C LEU A 34 14.70 -21.10 -14.74
N ALA A 35 14.76 -21.12 -16.09
CA ALA A 35 15.99 -21.44 -16.82
C ALA A 35 17.13 -20.44 -16.54
N LEU A 36 16.83 -19.17 -16.21
CA LEU A 36 17.82 -18.15 -15.90
C LEU A 36 18.38 -18.27 -14.48
N VAL A 37 17.67 -18.91 -13.55
CA VAL A 37 18.11 -19.02 -12.14
C VAL A 37 19.52 -19.62 -12.01
N PRO A 38 19.86 -20.78 -12.63
CA PRO A 38 21.20 -21.34 -12.53
C PRO A 38 22.29 -20.41 -13.12
N PHE A 39 21.97 -19.71 -14.22
CA PHE A 39 22.91 -18.73 -14.79
C PHE A 39 23.20 -17.56 -13.84
N TRP A 40 22.16 -17.02 -13.19
CA TRP A 40 22.36 -15.98 -12.18
C TRP A 40 23.13 -16.51 -10.97
N ALA A 41 22.85 -17.73 -10.52
CA ALA A 41 23.56 -18.34 -9.40
C ALA A 41 25.05 -18.48 -9.73
N ILE A 42 25.42 -19.03 -10.88
CA ILE A 42 26.81 -19.18 -11.33
C ILE A 42 27.46 -17.82 -11.50
N TYR A 43 26.79 -16.88 -12.18
CA TYR A 43 27.33 -15.53 -12.41
C TYR A 43 27.72 -14.83 -11.10
N TYR A 44 26.84 -14.80 -10.09
CA TYR A 44 27.13 -14.14 -8.80
C TYR A 44 27.95 -15.00 -7.84
N LEU A 45 28.16 -16.28 -8.14
CA LEU A 45 29.11 -17.12 -7.42
C LEU A 45 30.54 -16.86 -7.87
N VAL A 46 30.76 -16.68 -9.17
CA VAL A 46 32.07 -16.51 -9.78
C VAL A 46 32.58 -15.08 -9.65
N LEU A 47 31.70 -14.07 -9.78
CA LEU A 47 32.09 -12.68 -9.71
C LEU A 47 32.37 -12.20 -8.28
N PRO A 48 33.29 -11.24 -8.10
CA PRO A 48 33.52 -10.59 -6.82
C PRO A 48 32.23 -9.99 -6.25
N ARG A 49 32.12 -9.96 -4.91
CA ARG A 49 30.94 -9.39 -4.23
C ARG A 49 30.63 -7.94 -4.62
N SER A 50 31.66 -7.17 -5.00
CA SER A 50 31.50 -5.79 -5.50
C SER A 50 30.64 -5.65 -6.76
N HIS A 51 30.43 -6.74 -7.51
CA HIS A 51 29.56 -6.78 -8.70
C HIS A 51 28.12 -7.16 -8.38
N ARG A 52 27.81 -7.46 -7.12
CA ARG A 52 26.44 -7.72 -6.70
C ARG A 52 25.64 -6.42 -6.63
N PRO A 53 24.33 -6.45 -6.82
CA PRO A 53 23.47 -5.25 -6.63
C PRO A 53 23.67 -4.58 -5.27
N ARG A 54 23.89 -5.38 -4.23
CA ARG A 54 24.40 -4.99 -2.91
C ARG A 54 25.50 -5.98 -2.54
N PRO A 55 26.71 -5.54 -2.16
CA PRO A 55 27.83 -6.42 -1.82
C PRO A 55 27.53 -7.40 -0.66
N SER A 56 26.68 -6.97 0.27
CA SER A 56 26.20 -7.74 1.43
C SER A 56 25.23 -8.87 1.06
N TRP A 57 24.54 -8.77 -0.08
CA TRP A 57 23.49 -9.73 -0.42
C TRP A 57 24.02 -11.12 -0.71
N SER A 58 23.34 -12.10 -0.17
CA SER A 58 23.49 -13.51 -0.54
C SER A 58 22.98 -13.76 -1.96
N ILE A 59 23.44 -14.86 -2.55
CA ILE A 59 22.93 -15.30 -3.89
C ILE A 59 21.41 -15.52 -3.84
N ARG A 60 20.86 -16.03 -2.73
CA ARG A 60 19.40 -16.24 -2.58
C ARG A 60 18.63 -14.93 -2.68
N GLN A 61 19.06 -13.88 -2.01
CA GLN A 61 18.43 -12.56 -2.07
C GLN A 61 18.45 -11.99 -3.49
N ILE A 62 19.61 -12.10 -4.16
CA ILE A 62 19.75 -11.64 -5.56
C ILE A 62 18.81 -12.41 -6.49
N ILE A 63 18.76 -13.73 -6.37
CA ILE A 63 17.86 -14.58 -7.18
C ILE A 63 16.42 -14.22 -6.91
N TYR A 64 16.04 -14.05 -5.63
CA TYR A 64 14.67 -13.66 -5.25
C TYR A 64 14.25 -12.36 -5.92
N VAL A 65 15.06 -11.31 -5.81
CA VAL A 65 14.77 -10.01 -6.43
C VAL A 65 14.64 -10.12 -7.94
N LYS A 66 15.61 -10.77 -8.61
CA LYS A 66 15.60 -10.93 -10.08
C LYS A 66 14.41 -11.77 -10.54
N PHE A 67 14.10 -12.86 -9.85
CA PHE A 67 12.96 -13.72 -10.15
C PHE A 67 11.65 -12.96 -10.00
N THR A 68 11.42 -12.35 -8.83
CA THR A 68 10.18 -11.63 -8.53
C THR A 68 9.97 -10.47 -9.49
N ARG A 69 11.03 -9.70 -9.81
CA ARG A 69 10.97 -8.62 -10.80
C ARG A 69 10.50 -9.12 -12.18
N ARG A 70 11.01 -10.28 -12.63
CA ARG A 70 10.57 -10.85 -13.92
C ARG A 70 9.13 -11.32 -13.89
N ILE A 71 8.68 -11.87 -12.76
CA ILE A 71 7.29 -12.31 -12.60
C ILE A 71 6.34 -11.09 -12.50
N ASN A 72 6.71 -10.05 -11.77
CA ASN A 72 5.91 -8.83 -11.68
C ASN A 72 5.68 -8.17 -13.06
N LYS A 73 6.62 -8.32 -14.01
CA LYS A 73 6.40 -7.83 -15.38
C LYS A 73 5.19 -8.49 -16.07
N ILE A 74 4.78 -9.68 -15.65
CA ILE A 74 3.59 -10.36 -16.19
C ILE A 74 2.32 -9.51 -15.94
N THR A 75 2.23 -8.84 -14.79
CA THR A 75 1.12 -7.95 -14.47
C THR A 75 0.99 -6.83 -15.52
N HIS A 76 2.09 -6.18 -15.86
CA HIS A 76 2.10 -5.05 -16.79
C HIS A 76 1.88 -5.43 -18.25
N VAL A 77 2.16 -6.68 -18.62
CA VAL A 77 2.10 -7.15 -20.01
C VAL A 77 0.85 -7.98 -20.29
N ALA A 78 0.39 -8.74 -19.32
CA ALA A 78 -0.74 -9.66 -19.45
C ALA A 78 -1.89 -9.39 -18.49
N GLY A 79 -1.79 -8.35 -17.64
CA GLY A 79 -2.83 -7.97 -16.71
C GLY A 79 -3.14 -9.03 -15.64
N VAL A 80 -2.16 -9.86 -15.30
CA VAL A 80 -2.36 -10.88 -14.26
C VAL A 80 -2.28 -10.23 -12.89
N THR A 81 -3.29 -10.46 -12.07
CA THR A 81 -3.33 -10.05 -10.68
C THR A 81 -3.16 -11.26 -9.75
N TRP A 82 -2.49 -11.06 -8.62
CA TRP A 82 -2.08 -12.13 -7.73
C TRP A 82 -2.81 -12.04 -6.40
N GLY A 83 -3.32 -13.18 -5.92
CA GLY A 83 -3.89 -13.27 -4.57
C GLY A 83 -5.19 -12.48 -4.37
N THR A 84 -5.82 -12.02 -5.43
CA THR A 84 -7.05 -11.21 -5.39
C THR A 84 -8.28 -12.06 -5.11
N ARG A 85 -9.27 -11.45 -4.48
CA ARG A 85 -10.59 -12.04 -4.26
C ARG A 85 -11.68 -11.09 -4.76
N PRO A 86 -12.81 -11.60 -5.26
CA PRO A 86 -13.97 -10.76 -5.53
C PRO A 86 -14.44 -10.04 -4.25
N PRO A 87 -14.83 -8.77 -4.30
CA PRO A 87 -15.25 -8.03 -3.13
C PRO A 87 -16.51 -8.57 -2.45
N ASP A 88 -17.31 -9.34 -3.20
CA ASP A 88 -18.53 -10.00 -2.67
C ASP A 88 -18.24 -11.44 -2.18
N PHE A 89 -16.96 -11.84 -2.09
CA PHE A 89 -16.60 -13.17 -1.62
C PHE A 89 -16.80 -13.27 -0.11
N GLU A 90 -17.59 -14.27 0.29
CA GLU A 90 -17.76 -14.64 1.70
C GLU A 90 -17.12 -16.01 1.96
N PRO A 91 -16.12 -16.09 2.85
CA PRO A 91 -15.51 -17.36 3.18
C PRO A 91 -16.45 -18.23 4.01
N ARG A 92 -16.36 -19.54 3.84
CA ARG A 92 -17.06 -20.46 4.74
C ARG A 92 -16.47 -20.33 6.14
N PRO A 93 -17.28 -20.20 7.22
CA PRO A 93 -16.75 -20.00 8.58
C PRO A 93 -15.73 -21.05 9.01
N ASN A 94 -15.92 -22.31 8.60
CA ASN A 94 -15.03 -23.41 8.93
C ASN A 94 -13.74 -23.44 8.09
N SER A 95 -13.63 -22.63 7.04
CA SER A 95 -12.41 -22.53 6.23
C SER A 95 -11.36 -21.59 6.82
N LEU A 96 -11.78 -20.72 7.73
CA LEU A 96 -10.90 -19.77 8.43
C LEU A 96 -10.34 -20.44 9.68
N LYS A 97 -9.03 -20.33 9.87
CA LYS A 97 -8.29 -20.95 11.00
C LYS A 97 -7.96 -19.94 12.09
N GLU A 98 -7.55 -18.76 11.72
CA GLU A 98 -6.99 -17.74 12.58
C GLU A 98 -7.87 -16.50 12.71
N THR A 99 -8.76 -16.28 11.74
CA THR A 99 -9.65 -15.11 11.68
C THR A 99 -11.12 -15.49 11.74
N ARG A 100 -11.97 -14.54 12.13
CA ARG A 100 -13.40 -14.53 11.83
C ARG A 100 -13.69 -13.54 10.73
N PHE A 101 -14.77 -13.72 10.00
CA PHE A 101 -15.19 -12.84 8.92
C PHE A 101 -16.50 -12.17 9.28
N GLU A 102 -16.58 -10.88 9.02
CA GLU A 102 -17.78 -10.07 9.21
C GLU A 102 -18.01 -9.16 7.99
N TRP A 103 -19.28 -8.98 7.63
CA TRP A 103 -19.69 -7.93 6.72
C TRP A 103 -19.88 -6.64 7.52
N VAL A 104 -19.11 -5.61 7.16
CA VAL A 104 -19.29 -4.27 7.67
C VAL A 104 -20.21 -3.51 6.72
N GLU A 105 -21.25 -2.89 7.27
CA GLU A 105 -22.17 -2.08 6.48
C GLU A 105 -21.45 -0.88 5.84
N SER A 106 -21.98 -0.39 4.73
CA SER A 106 -21.42 0.75 4.04
C SER A 106 -21.35 1.99 4.95
N LEU A 107 -20.42 2.89 4.65
CA LEU A 107 -20.25 4.12 5.42
C LEU A 107 -21.60 4.82 5.64
N PRO A 108 -22.01 5.11 6.90
CA PRO A 108 -23.27 5.78 7.21
C PRO A 108 -23.41 7.12 6.48
N GLU A 109 -24.61 7.43 6.02
CA GLU A 109 -24.89 8.64 5.23
C GLU A 109 -24.39 9.93 5.88
N LYS A 110 -24.59 10.09 7.18
CA LYS A 110 -24.15 11.25 7.96
C LYS A 110 -22.64 11.48 7.92
N LEU A 111 -21.86 10.43 7.64
CA LEU A 111 -20.40 10.47 7.55
C LEU A 111 -19.90 10.70 6.12
N ARG A 112 -20.74 10.54 5.10
CA ARG A 112 -20.36 10.69 3.70
C ARG A 112 -20.10 12.16 3.38
N SER A 113 -18.81 12.54 3.26
CA SER A 113 -18.41 13.91 2.90
C SER A 113 -16.97 13.92 2.37
N GLY A 114 -16.59 15.00 1.72
CA GLY A 114 -15.24 15.16 1.15
C GLY A 114 -14.95 14.16 0.04
N ILE A 115 -13.73 13.66 0.02
CA ILE A 115 -13.22 12.79 -1.07
C ILE A 115 -14.01 11.49 -1.27
N VAL A 116 -14.69 10.99 -0.23
CA VAL A 116 -15.47 9.74 -0.35
C VAL A 116 -16.77 9.91 -1.13
N VAL A 117 -17.21 11.15 -1.39
CA VAL A 117 -18.41 11.44 -2.15
C VAL A 117 -18.08 11.51 -3.63
N GLY A 118 -18.84 10.79 -4.47
CA GLY A 118 -18.62 10.78 -5.91
C GLY A 118 -19.55 9.78 -6.60
N VAL A 119 -19.23 9.44 -7.84
CA VAL A 119 -20.03 8.52 -8.67
C VAL A 119 -19.93 7.05 -8.25
N VAL A 120 -18.96 6.73 -7.38
CA VAL A 120 -18.78 5.35 -6.93
C VAL A 120 -19.77 5.01 -5.83
N PRO A 121 -20.60 3.96 -6.00
CA PRO A 121 -21.59 3.58 -5.00
C PRO A 121 -20.92 3.04 -3.73
N PHE A 122 -21.47 3.43 -2.58
CA PHE A 122 -21.09 2.86 -1.30
C PHE A 122 -21.60 1.41 -1.21
N LYS A 123 -20.76 0.50 -0.72
CA LYS A 123 -21.09 -0.92 -0.55
C LYS A 123 -20.68 -1.39 0.84
N ARG A 124 -21.25 -2.53 1.27
CA ARG A 124 -20.75 -3.27 2.42
C ARG A 124 -19.33 -3.78 2.13
N VAL A 125 -18.53 -3.95 3.16
CA VAL A 125 -17.12 -4.30 3.08
C VAL A 125 -16.86 -5.57 3.87
N GLY A 126 -16.15 -6.54 3.29
CA GLY A 126 -15.68 -7.71 4.01
C GLY A 126 -14.56 -7.31 4.99
N CYS A 127 -14.58 -7.88 6.18
CA CYS A 127 -13.55 -7.66 7.18
C CYS A 127 -13.13 -8.98 7.82
N TYR A 128 -11.84 -9.28 7.82
CA TYR A 128 -11.28 -10.42 8.54
C TYR A 128 -10.69 -9.92 9.86
N ILE A 129 -11.16 -10.46 10.97
CA ILE A 129 -10.81 -9.99 12.30
C ILE A 129 -10.00 -11.06 13.02
N TRP A 130 -8.85 -10.65 13.52
CA TRP A 130 -7.93 -11.46 14.34
C TRP A 130 -8.17 -11.14 15.82
N PRO A 131 -8.19 -12.13 16.72
CA PRO A 131 -8.18 -13.57 16.46
C PRO A 131 -9.57 -14.09 16.08
N LYS A 132 -9.64 -15.37 15.66
CA LYS A 132 -10.91 -16.04 15.31
C LYS A 132 -11.89 -16.08 16.50
N THR A 133 -11.38 -16.40 17.67
CA THR A 133 -12.16 -16.46 18.91
C THR A 133 -11.99 -15.17 19.71
N VAL A 134 -13.10 -14.51 19.96
CA VAL A 134 -13.09 -13.36 20.89
C VAL A 134 -12.83 -13.92 22.30
N PRO A 135 -11.83 -13.41 23.03
CA PRO A 135 -11.69 -13.76 24.45
C PRO A 135 -13.01 -13.43 25.16
N PRO A 136 -13.50 -14.32 26.04
CA PRO A 136 -14.75 -14.06 26.75
C PRO A 136 -14.60 -12.72 27.50
N VAL A 137 -15.58 -11.84 27.31
CA VAL A 137 -15.67 -10.62 28.13
C VAL A 137 -15.99 -11.09 29.53
N VAL A 138 -15.02 -11.02 30.42
CA VAL A 138 -15.28 -11.24 31.86
C VAL A 138 -16.13 -10.06 32.32
N GLN A 139 -17.44 -10.26 32.35
CA GLN A 139 -18.34 -9.31 33.00
C GLN A 139 -18.09 -9.41 34.51
N VAL A 140 -17.29 -8.51 35.05
CA VAL A 140 -17.19 -8.33 36.48
C VAL A 140 -18.47 -7.64 36.92
N THR A 141 -19.46 -8.40 37.32
CA THR A 141 -20.64 -7.89 37.98
C THR A 141 -20.26 -7.52 39.41
N THR A 142 -19.89 -6.30 39.64
CA THR A 142 -19.66 -5.77 41.00
C THR A 142 -20.99 -5.52 41.67
N ASN A 143 -21.44 -6.44 42.52
CA ASN A 143 -22.46 -6.14 43.50
C ASN A 143 -21.82 -5.28 44.58
N ILE A 144 -21.98 -3.99 44.49
CA ILE A 144 -21.53 -3.04 45.55
C ILE A 144 -22.54 -3.14 46.70
N SER A 145 -22.18 -3.91 47.71
CA SER A 145 -22.84 -3.80 49.04
C SER A 145 -22.23 -2.58 49.73
N ALA A 146 -23.09 -1.69 50.17
CA ALA A 146 -22.73 -0.35 50.71
C ALA A 146 -22.05 -0.38 52.09
N ASN A 147 -21.45 -1.48 52.49
CA ASN A 147 -20.68 -1.54 53.75
C ASN A 147 -19.38 -2.32 53.52
N GLU A 148 -18.29 -1.61 53.75
CA GLU A 148 -16.93 -2.11 53.87
C GLU A 148 -16.28 -2.75 52.61
N GLY A 149 -15.41 -2.06 52.01
CA GLY A 149 -14.26 -2.22 51.13
C GLY A 149 -13.75 -3.58 50.67
N ASN A 150 -14.53 -4.68 50.75
CA ASN A 150 -14.12 -6.00 50.27
C ASN A 150 -15.02 -6.45 49.11
N TYR A 151 -14.44 -6.74 47.98
CA TYR A 151 -15.13 -7.28 46.80
C TYR A 151 -15.12 -8.81 46.84
N THR A 152 -16.31 -9.43 46.76
CA THR A 152 -16.44 -10.91 46.70
C THR A 152 -16.88 -11.29 45.29
N ILE A 153 -16.09 -12.13 44.60
CA ILE A 153 -16.47 -12.74 43.31
C ILE A 153 -17.31 -13.98 43.60
N LEU A 154 -18.58 -13.95 43.23
CA LEU A 154 -19.48 -15.12 43.31
C LEU A 154 -19.11 -16.10 42.20
N GLY A 155 -18.45 -17.21 42.56
CA GLY A 155 -18.22 -18.33 41.61
C GLY A 155 -16.91 -19.09 41.77
N SER A 156 -15.99 -18.71 42.64
CA SER A 156 -14.81 -19.53 42.96
C SER A 156 -14.45 -19.39 44.42
N ASN A 157 -14.18 -20.55 45.07
CA ASN A 157 -13.75 -20.64 46.46
C ASN A 157 -12.27 -20.20 46.69
N SER A 158 -11.76 -19.31 45.87
CA SER A 158 -10.43 -18.74 46.06
C SER A 158 -10.55 -17.19 46.06
N SER A 159 -10.19 -16.59 47.18
CA SER A 159 -9.95 -15.16 47.24
C SER A 159 -8.74 -14.81 46.37
N VAL A 160 -9.01 -14.23 45.21
CA VAL A 160 -7.97 -13.62 44.36
C VAL A 160 -8.05 -12.14 44.61
N ASP A 161 -7.04 -11.57 45.22
CA ASP A 161 -6.86 -10.14 45.28
C ASP A 161 -6.60 -9.65 43.86
N ILE A 162 -7.65 -9.12 43.20
CA ILE A 162 -7.53 -8.48 41.91
C ILE A 162 -7.23 -7.01 42.19
N GLU A 163 -5.97 -6.67 42.05
CA GLU A 163 -5.57 -5.26 41.93
C GLU A 163 -6.22 -4.75 40.64
N VAL A 164 -7.28 -3.94 40.77
CA VAL A 164 -7.90 -3.24 39.65
C VAL A 164 -6.93 -2.14 39.24
N THR A 165 -5.92 -2.50 38.46
CA THR A 165 -5.14 -1.51 37.73
C THR A 165 -6.07 -0.74 36.79
N ALA A 166 -5.88 0.57 36.66
CA ALA A 166 -6.65 1.44 35.79
C ALA A 166 -6.86 0.76 34.44
N ALA A 167 -8.12 0.66 33.98
CA ALA A 167 -8.53 -0.13 32.82
C ALA A 167 -7.56 0.08 31.66
N ASP A 168 -6.77 -0.95 31.38
CA ASP A 168 -5.77 -0.94 30.32
C ASP A 168 -6.52 -0.67 29.00
N THR A 169 -6.24 0.47 28.37
CA THR A 169 -6.96 0.89 27.15
C THR A 169 -6.56 -0.07 26.04
N ASP A 170 -7.50 -0.83 25.52
CA ASP A 170 -7.25 -1.80 24.46
C ASP A 170 -6.59 -1.17 23.23
N LEU A 171 -5.49 -1.74 22.76
CA LEU A 171 -4.88 -1.38 21.50
C LEU A 171 -5.49 -2.22 20.40
N VAL A 172 -6.14 -1.57 19.41
CA VAL A 172 -6.85 -2.19 18.30
C VAL A 172 -6.17 -1.80 16.98
N GLY A 173 -5.82 -2.79 16.17
CA GLY A 173 -5.25 -2.58 14.85
C GLY A 173 -6.34 -2.53 13.77
N MET A 174 -6.19 -1.64 12.79
CA MET A 174 -6.90 -1.72 11.52
C MET A 174 -5.88 -1.82 10.41
N PHE A 175 -5.81 -2.98 9.75
CA PHE A 175 -4.82 -3.28 8.73
C PHE A 175 -5.38 -3.18 7.31
N MET A 176 -4.69 -2.43 6.48
CA MET A 176 -4.95 -2.27 5.05
C MET A 176 -3.78 -2.84 4.27
N HIS A 177 -4.04 -3.90 3.48
CA HIS A 177 -3.00 -4.63 2.79
C HIS A 177 -2.44 -3.87 1.58
N GLY A 178 -1.18 -4.15 1.23
CA GLY A 178 -0.52 -3.68 0.03
C GLY A 178 -0.93 -4.44 -1.23
N GLY A 179 -0.17 -4.24 -2.30
CA GLY A 179 -0.40 -4.87 -3.59
C GLY A 179 -0.76 -3.88 -4.71
N GLY A 180 -0.39 -2.61 -4.58
CA GLY A 180 -0.61 -1.58 -5.59
C GLY A 180 -2.08 -1.36 -5.93
N TYR A 181 -2.98 -1.59 -4.99
CA TYR A 181 -4.43 -1.54 -5.15
C TYR A 181 -5.02 -2.54 -6.18
N CYS A 182 -4.20 -3.42 -6.75
CA CYS A 182 -4.60 -4.37 -7.79
C CYS A 182 -4.36 -5.84 -7.41
N HIS A 183 -3.63 -6.09 -6.34
CA HIS A 183 -3.22 -7.42 -5.89
C HIS A 183 -3.59 -7.67 -4.45
N MET A 184 -3.44 -8.92 -4.03
CA MET A 184 -3.61 -9.39 -2.65
C MET A 184 -5.06 -9.30 -2.15
N SER A 185 -5.24 -9.57 -0.87
CA SER A 185 -6.52 -9.52 -0.16
C SER A 185 -6.27 -9.51 1.35
N ALA A 186 -7.29 -9.19 2.12
CA ALA A 186 -7.25 -9.22 3.58
C ALA A 186 -7.37 -10.65 4.18
N HIS A 187 -7.64 -11.66 3.35
CA HIS A 187 -7.81 -13.04 3.81
C HIS A 187 -6.56 -13.59 4.48
N GLU A 188 -6.71 -14.38 5.54
CA GLU A 188 -5.61 -14.95 6.33
C GLU A 188 -4.57 -15.77 5.54
N SER A 189 -4.91 -16.25 4.34
CA SER A 189 -3.97 -16.96 3.44
C SER A 189 -3.18 -16.04 2.51
N SER A 190 -3.47 -14.73 2.50
CA SER A 190 -2.70 -13.76 1.72
C SER A 190 -1.27 -13.62 2.26
N ASN A 191 -0.32 -13.29 1.39
CA ASN A 191 1.06 -13.06 1.84
C ASN A 191 1.17 -11.89 2.82
N THR A 192 0.37 -10.84 2.62
CA THR A 192 0.32 -9.66 3.49
C THR A 192 -0.21 -9.97 4.89
N SER A 193 -0.98 -11.07 5.06
CA SER A 193 -1.51 -11.50 6.35
C SER A 193 -0.42 -11.96 7.35
N ARG A 194 0.82 -12.11 6.90
CA ARG A 194 1.96 -12.35 7.79
C ARG A 194 2.18 -11.20 8.76
N ILE A 195 1.86 -9.97 8.35
CA ILE A 195 1.98 -8.77 9.18
C ILE A 195 0.99 -8.84 10.36
N PRO A 196 -0.34 -8.89 10.15
CA PRO A 196 -1.28 -8.98 11.27
C PRO A 196 -1.08 -10.26 12.10
N ARG A 197 -0.72 -11.39 11.47
CA ARG A 197 -0.40 -12.62 12.20
C ARG A 197 0.76 -12.43 13.16
N ARG A 198 1.83 -11.74 12.73
CA ARG A 198 2.99 -11.47 13.60
C ARG A 198 2.61 -10.54 14.75
N LEU A 199 1.91 -9.45 14.46
CA LEU A 199 1.46 -8.49 15.47
C LEU A 199 0.55 -9.13 16.52
N MET A 200 -0.32 -10.09 16.11
CA MET A 200 -1.14 -10.88 17.03
C MET A 200 -0.33 -11.87 17.84
N LYS A 201 0.64 -12.56 17.21
CA LYS A 201 1.54 -13.51 17.89
C LYS A 201 2.34 -12.82 19.00
N ASP A 202 2.81 -11.61 18.72
CA ASP A 202 3.58 -10.80 19.67
C ASP A 202 2.70 -10.07 20.69
N LYS A 203 1.37 -10.32 20.67
CA LYS A 203 0.37 -9.75 21.59
C LYS A 203 0.39 -8.22 21.64
N ILE A 204 0.70 -7.60 20.52
CA ILE A 204 0.74 -6.14 20.41
C ILE A 204 -0.68 -5.56 20.44
N PHE A 205 -1.61 -6.21 19.75
CA PHE A 205 -3.01 -5.78 19.65
C PHE A 205 -3.94 -6.80 20.30
N LYS A 206 -5.06 -6.33 20.81
CA LYS A 206 -6.16 -7.17 21.27
C LYS A 206 -6.91 -7.80 20.11
N GLU A 207 -7.21 -6.97 19.11
CA GLU A 207 -7.86 -7.36 17.86
C GLU A 207 -7.22 -6.59 16.68
N ILE A 208 -7.21 -7.22 15.50
CA ILE A 208 -6.83 -6.54 14.26
C ILE A 208 -7.93 -6.77 13.23
N TYR A 209 -8.51 -5.70 12.72
CA TYR A 209 -9.49 -5.65 11.64
C TYR A 209 -8.76 -5.50 10.31
N THR A 210 -8.77 -6.54 9.47
CA THR A 210 -8.14 -6.49 8.14
C THR A 210 -9.20 -6.23 7.07
N VAL A 211 -9.02 -5.12 6.33
CA VAL A 211 -10.03 -4.58 5.42
C VAL A 211 -9.93 -5.22 4.05
N GLU A 212 -10.99 -5.94 3.61
CA GLU A 212 -11.11 -6.42 2.23
C GLU A 212 -11.68 -5.29 1.35
N TYR A 213 -10.89 -4.24 1.15
CA TYR A 213 -11.30 -3.10 0.36
C TYR A 213 -11.40 -3.46 -1.14
N ARG A 214 -12.30 -2.82 -1.86
CA ARG A 214 -12.47 -3.01 -3.30
C ARG A 214 -11.21 -2.59 -4.03
N LEU A 215 -10.54 -3.56 -4.66
CA LEU A 215 -9.39 -3.28 -5.52
C LEU A 215 -9.83 -2.47 -6.75
N LEU A 216 -8.91 -1.72 -7.33
CA LEU A 216 -9.21 -0.79 -8.42
C LEU A 216 -9.82 -1.47 -9.66
N GLN A 217 -9.57 -2.77 -9.90
CA GLN A 217 -10.25 -3.51 -10.96
C GLN A 217 -11.74 -3.75 -10.70
N TYR A 218 -12.23 -3.58 -9.47
CA TYR A 218 -13.64 -3.75 -9.10
C TYR A 218 -14.37 -2.43 -8.89
N ALA A 219 -13.64 -1.40 -8.48
CA ALA A 219 -14.20 -0.06 -8.33
C ALA A 219 -13.07 0.98 -8.36
N PRO A 220 -13.28 2.12 -9.06
CA PRO A 220 -12.27 3.17 -9.15
C PRO A 220 -12.09 3.91 -7.83
N PHE A 221 -11.06 4.73 -7.75
CA PHE A 221 -10.92 5.73 -6.70
C PHE A 221 -12.19 6.62 -6.65
N PRO A 222 -12.76 6.92 -5.46
CA PRO A 222 -12.23 6.70 -4.12
C PRO A 222 -12.79 5.48 -3.37
N ALA A 223 -13.23 4.41 -4.06
CA ALA A 223 -13.83 3.23 -3.44
C ALA A 223 -13.01 2.67 -2.27
N THR A 224 -11.68 2.62 -2.40
CA THR A 224 -10.77 2.12 -1.36
C THR A 224 -10.89 2.93 -0.06
N ILE A 225 -11.01 4.26 -0.17
CA ILE A 225 -11.19 5.14 1.00
C ILE A 225 -12.58 4.98 1.59
N GLN A 226 -13.63 4.83 0.75
CA GLN A 226 -15.00 4.56 1.22
C GLN A 226 -15.05 3.30 2.09
N ASP A 227 -14.39 2.24 1.62
CA ASP A 227 -14.36 0.94 2.29
C ASP A 227 -13.58 1.00 3.60
N ALA A 228 -12.41 1.63 3.60
CA ALA A 228 -11.62 1.84 4.80
C ALA A 228 -12.35 2.71 5.83
N ALA A 229 -13.01 3.78 5.40
CA ALA A 229 -13.81 4.65 6.27
C ALA A 229 -15.01 3.92 6.90
N ALA A 230 -15.64 3.00 6.15
CA ALA A 230 -16.74 2.18 6.67
C ALA A 230 -16.27 1.26 7.81
N VAL A 231 -15.13 0.57 7.63
CA VAL A 231 -14.57 -0.30 8.66
C VAL A 231 -14.09 0.51 9.87
N TYR A 232 -13.47 1.67 9.66
CA TYR A 232 -13.07 2.55 10.76
C TYR A 232 -14.28 3.01 11.60
N ALA A 233 -15.34 3.47 10.93
CA ALA A 233 -16.58 3.87 11.59
C ALA A 233 -17.26 2.71 12.35
N HIS A 234 -17.14 1.49 11.81
CA HIS A 234 -17.64 0.28 12.47
C HIS A 234 -16.86 0.00 13.76
N ILE A 235 -15.53 0.04 13.73
CA ILE A 235 -14.69 -0.17 14.92
C ILE A 235 -15.04 0.85 16.02
N VAL A 236 -15.09 2.14 15.68
CA VAL A 236 -15.44 3.20 16.64
C VAL A 236 -16.78 2.91 17.29
N ARG A 237 -17.84 2.64 16.49
CA ARG A 237 -19.18 2.36 17.00
C ARG A 237 -19.22 1.09 17.86
N GLU A 238 -18.52 0.06 17.48
CA GLU A 238 -18.51 -1.21 18.20
C GLU A 238 -17.91 -1.06 19.60
N TYR A 239 -16.80 -0.36 19.72
CA TYR A 239 -16.16 -0.10 21.02
C TYR A 239 -16.99 0.87 21.87
N GLU A 240 -17.61 1.88 21.28
CA GLU A 240 -18.57 2.74 21.99
C GLU A 240 -19.75 1.93 22.54
N THR A 241 -20.30 1.01 21.75
CA THR A 241 -21.44 0.16 22.16
C THR A 241 -21.03 -0.82 23.27
N ARG A 242 -19.80 -1.33 23.26
CA ARG A 242 -19.26 -2.18 24.33
C ARG A 242 -18.93 -1.40 25.61
N GLY A 243 -19.02 -0.06 25.60
CA GLY A 243 -18.60 0.79 26.72
C GLY A 243 -17.10 0.73 27.01
N SER A 244 -16.30 0.24 26.06
CA SER A 244 -14.86 0.07 26.19
C SER A 244 -14.12 1.20 25.50
N LYS A 245 -13.04 1.67 26.11
CA LYS A 245 -12.11 2.61 25.45
C LYS A 245 -11.09 1.82 24.65
N CYS A 246 -10.86 2.21 23.40
CA CYS A 246 -9.78 1.64 22.58
C CYS A 246 -8.92 2.73 21.95
N LYS A 247 -7.66 2.41 21.74
CA LYS A 247 -6.71 3.19 20.94
C LYS A 247 -6.58 2.52 19.59
N ILE A 248 -7.11 3.13 18.53
CA ILE A 248 -7.07 2.57 17.16
C ILE A 248 -5.74 2.95 16.50
N VAL A 249 -5.00 1.95 16.01
CA VAL A 249 -3.80 2.14 15.20
C VAL A 249 -4.11 1.72 13.77
N LEU A 250 -3.92 2.63 12.83
CA LEU A 250 -3.99 2.29 11.39
C LEU A 250 -2.66 1.69 10.96
N ILE A 251 -2.72 0.57 10.28
CA ILE A 251 -1.57 -0.21 9.85
C ILE A 251 -1.68 -0.47 8.34
N GLY A 252 -0.62 -0.28 7.58
CA GLY A 252 -0.66 -0.60 6.17
C GLY A 252 0.73 -0.77 5.55
N ASP A 253 0.82 -1.72 4.62
CA ASP A 253 2.02 -1.99 3.83
C ASP A 253 1.86 -1.45 2.40
N SER A 254 2.92 -0.89 1.81
CA SER A 254 2.94 -0.44 0.42
C SER A 254 1.77 0.51 0.07
N SER A 255 0.91 0.14 -0.87
CA SER A 255 -0.33 0.87 -1.19
C SER A 255 -1.32 0.90 -0.03
N GLY A 256 -1.32 -0.10 0.86
CA GLY A 256 -2.07 -0.05 2.11
C GLY A 256 -1.58 1.07 3.03
N GLY A 257 -0.28 1.33 3.07
CA GLY A 257 0.30 2.50 3.75
C GLY A 257 -0.17 3.82 3.15
N ASN A 258 -0.32 3.90 1.83
CA ASN A 258 -0.97 5.03 1.16
C ASN A 258 -2.43 5.20 1.61
N LEU A 259 -3.18 4.09 1.69
CA LEU A 259 -4.57 4.13 2.15
C LEU A 259 -4.69 4.55 3.62
N VAL A 260 -3.72 4.18 4.48
CA VAL A 260 -3.61 4.69 5.86
C VAL A 260 -3.51 6.21 5.87
N LEU A 261 -2.60 6.77 5.07
CA LEU A 261 -2.41 8.23 4.96
C LEU A 261 -3.67 8.91 4.43
N ALA A 262 -4.31 8.33 3.40
CA ALA A 262 -5.54 8.85 2.82
C ALA A 262 -6.70 8.83 3.81
N LEU A 263 -6.89 7.75 4.57
CA LEU A 263 -7.91 7.64 5.59
C LEU A 263 -7.67 8.63 6.75
N ALA A 264 -6.44 8.71 7.25
CA ALA A 264 -6.07 9.66 8.31
C ALA A 264 -6.35 11.11 7.88
N ARG A 265 -6.05 11.46 6.63
CA ARG A 265 -6.38 12.76 6.04
C ARG A 265 -7.89 13.02 6.02
N TRP A 266 -8.66 12.06 5.52
CA TRP A 266 -10.11 12.20 5.48
C TRP A 266 -10.71 12.36 6.88
N LEU A 267 -10.26 11.57 7.86
CA LEU A 267 -10.70 11.67 9.25
C LEU A 267 -10.40 13.07 9.84
N ARG A 268 -9.20 13.58 9.58
CA ARG A 268 -8.77 14.91 10.04
C ARG A 268 -9.60 16.03 9.39
N ASP A 269 -9.74 15.97 8.08
CA ASP A 269 -10.32 17.06 7.30
C ASP A 269 -11.84 17.15 7.53
N GLU A 270 -12.51 16.01 7.66
CA GLU A 270 -13.95 15.97 7.92
C GLU A 270 -14.31 16.11 9.39
N GLY A 271 -13.47 15.66 10.31
CA GLY A 271 -13.64 15.82 11.76
C GLY A 271 -14.92 15.20 12.33
N LYS A 272 -15.50 14.21 11.64
CA LYS A 272 -16.75 13.56 12.03
C LYS A 272 -16.56 12.29 12.87
N LEU A 273 -15.36 11.75 12.88
CA LEU A 273 -14.93 10.61 13.66
C LEU A 273 -13.64 10.97 14.40
N PRO A 274 -13.34 10.31 15.52
CA PRO A 274 -12.06 10.54 16.21
C PRO A 274 -10.89 10.21 15.30
N MET A 275 -9.77 10.90 15.49
CA MET A 275 -8.51 10.54 14.85
C MET A 275 -8.00 9.21 15.39
N PRO A 276 -7.28 8.41 14.57
CA PRO A 276 -6.57 7.24 15.07
C PRO A 276 -5.51 7.67 16.09
N HIS A 277 -5.16 6.76 16.99
CA HIS A 277 -4.17 7.03 18.02
C HIS A 277 -2.75 7.07 17.45
N ALA A 278 -2.48 6.22 16.45
CA ALA A 278 -1.18 6.17 15.78
C ALA A 278 -1.29 5.57 14.37
N LEU A 279 -0.22 5.75 13.57
CA LEU A 279 -0.06 5.12 12.25
C LEU A 279 1.19 4.23 12.27
N LEU A 280 1.07 3.01 11.73
CA LEU A 280 2.18 2.11 11.42
C LEU A 280 2.25 1.92 9.90
N LEU A 281 3.27 2.50 9.28
CA LEU A 281 3.45 2.53 7.84
C LEU A 281 4.63 1.63 7.47
N LEU A 282 4.38 0.57 6.71
CA LEU A 282 5.38 -0.40 6.29
C LEU A 282 5.66 -0.21 4.81
N SER A 283 6.85 0.23 4.44
CA SER A 283 7.24 0.55 3.06
C SER A 283 6.16 1.33 2.28
N PRO A 284 5.60 2.44 2.82
CA PRO A 284 4.42 3.08 2.26
C PRO A 284 4.69 3.66 0.87
N SER A 285 3.77 3.44 -0.07
CA SER A 285 3.78 4.13 -1.36
C SER A 285 3.17 5.52 -1.19
N CYS A 286 3.93 6.57 -1.50
CA CYS A 286 3.53 7.95 -1.21
C CYS A 286 3.47 8.84 -2.46
N ASP A 287 3.85 8.31 -3.62
CA ASP A 287 3.87 9.04 -4.89
C ASP A 287 3.51 8.12 -6.07
N ALA A 288 2.22 7.97 -6.33
CA ALA A 288 1.74 7.24 -7.50
C ALA A 288 1.95 8.04 -8.81
N SER A 289 2.09 9.36 -8.73
CA SER A 289 2.26 10.24 -9.90
C SER A 289 3.60 10.02 -10.60
N HIS A 290 4.60 9.45 -9.91
CA HIS A 290 5.88 9.11 -10.51
C HIS A 290 5.76 8.13 -11.69
N ALA A 291 4.74 7.27 -11.70
CA ALA A 291 4.47 6.36 -12.80
C ALA A 291 3.91 7.07 -14.06
N PHE A 292 3.63 8.38 -13.97
CA PHE A 292 3.01 9.17 -15.02
C PHE A 292 3.80 10.48 -15.23
N PRO A 293 5.02 10.40 -15.80
CA PRO A 293 5.80 11.59 -16.11
C PRO A 293 5.09 12.39 -17.22
N ASP A 294 5.15 13.71 -17.13
CA ASP A 294 4.56 14.62 -18.14
C ASP A 294 5.11 14.32 -19.55
N THR A 295 6.37 13.92 -19.64
CA THR A 295 7.00 13.45 -20.87
C THR A 295 7.95 12.30 -20.56
N LEU A 296 8.25 11.44 -21.54
CA LEU A 296 9.25 10.38 -21.37
C LEU A 296 10.64 10.95 -21.02
N SER A 297 10.95 12.16 -21.48
CA SER A 297 12.20 12.86 -21.17
C SER A 297 12.24 13.43 -19.75
N SER A 298 11.10 13.61 -19.11
CA SER A 298 11.01 14.06 -17.70
C SER A 298 11.05 12.93 -16.68
N TYR A 299 11.10 11.68 -17.15
CA TYR A 299 11.20 10.54 -16.28
C TYR A 299 12.58 10.46 -15.63
N ILE A 300 12.59 10.47 -14.31
CA ILE A 300 13.81 10.29 -13.51
C ILE A 300 13.69 8.95 -12.80
N PRO A 301 14.53 7.94 -13.11
CA PRO A 301 14.53 6.67 -12.41
C PRO A 301 14.67 6.88 -10.91
N ARG A 302 13.96 6.08 -10.14
CA ARG A 302 14.08 6.11 -8.68
C ARG A 302 15.39 5.50 -8.23
N PRO A 303 15.98 5.97 -7.13
CA PRO A 303 17.08 5.28 -6.48
C PRO A 303 16.71 3.81 -6.24
N ASN A 304 17.69 2.92 -6.24
CA ASN A 304 17.47 1.50 -5.96
C ASN A 304 16.54 0.75 -6.95
N ALA A 305 16.25 1.30 -8.13
CA ALA A 305 15.48 0.60 -9.15
C ALA A 305 16.10 -0.75 -9.54
N SER A 306 17.43 -0.91 -9.42
CA SER A 306 18.15 -2.17 -9.69
C SER A 306 18.13 -3.15 -8.52
N THR A 307 17.93 -2.68 -7.30
CA THR A 307 17.97 -3.50 -6.08
C THR A 307 16.59 -3.90 -5.57
N ASP A 308 15.52 -3.38 -6.15
CA ASP A 308 14.15 -3.75 -5.76
C ASP A 308 13.49 -4.67 -6.80
N PHE A 309 12.47 -5.41 -6.38
CA PHE A 309 11.63 -6.20 -7.28
C PHE A 309 10.47 -5.40 -7.87
N LEU A 310 10.16 -4.23 -7.33
CA LEU A 310 9.22 -3.31 -7.94
C LEU A 310 9.78 -2.79 -9.26
N LEU A 311 8.93 -2.79 -10.28
CA LEU A 311 9.32 -2.28 -11.59
C LEU A 311 9.35 -0.75 -11.57
N ASP A 312 10.41 -0.21 -12.15
CA ASP A 312 10.55 1.21 -12.40
C ASP A 312 10.78 1.41 -13.89
N THR A 313 9.74 1.81 -14.60
CA THR A 313 9.77 1.99 -16.05
C THR A 313 9.19 3.34 -16.42
N PRO A 314 9.72 4.01 -17.48
CA PRO A 314 9.18 5.26 -17.98
C PRO A 314 7.85 5.08 -18.72
N GLU A 315 7.49 3.83 -19.03
CA GLU A 315 6.25 3.52 -19.71
C GLU A 315 5.08 3.81 -18.76
N PRO A 316 4.04 4.52 -19.22
CA PRO A 316 2.85 4.74 -18.42
C PRO A 316 2.36 3.40 -17.90
N ASN A 317 2.18 3.29 -16.60
CA ASN A 317 1.55 2.12 -16.03
C ASN A 317 0.06 2.17 -16.38
N VAL A 318 -0.26 1.76 -17.60
CA VAL A 318 -1.61 1.78 -18.16
C VAL A 318 -2.60 1.05 -17.26
N LEU A 319 -2.14 0.04 -16.53
CA LEU A 319 -2.95 -0.65 -15.54
C LEU A 319 -3.34 0.29 -14.39
N LEU A 320 -2.38 0.94 -13.73
CA LEU A 320 -2.65 1.89 -12.65
C LEU A 320 -3.44 3.09 -13.16
N GLN A 321 -3.06 3.63 -14.30
CA GLN A 321 -3.72 4.78 -14.91
C GLN A 321 -5.22 4.54 -15.06
N ARG A 322 -5.61 3.45 -15.68
CA ARG A 322 -7.01 3.13 -15.90
C ARG A 322 -7.72 2.71 -14.63
N THR A 323 -7.03 2.06 -13.69
CA THR A 323 -7.61 1.69 -12.41
C THR A 323 -7.99 2.89 -11.55
N PHE A 324 -7.26 3.98 -11.59
CA PHE A 324 -7.69 5.19 -10.87
C PHE A 324 -8.89 5.89 -11.50
N LEU A 325 -9.03 5.86 -12.82
CA LEU A 325 -10.14 6.51 -13.52
C LEU A 325 -11.45 5.72 -13.54
N GLY A 326 -11.39 4.40 -13.30
CA GLY A 326 -12.58 3.54 -13.46
C GLY A 326 -12.99 3.38 -14.91
N PHE A 327 -12.55 2.46 -15.49
CA PHE A 327 -12.58 1.77 -16.76
C PHE A 327 -13.83 1.74 -17.64
N ALA A 328 -14.84 2.55 -17.39
CA ALA A 328 -15.84 2.86 -18.38
C ALA A 328 -15.25 3.67 -19.56
N SER A 329 -14.01 4.11 -19.39
CA SER A 329 -13.36 4.96 -20.36
C SER A 329 -12.92 4.21 -21.60
N SER A 330 -13.04 4.89 -22.72
CA SER A 330 -12.50 4.57 -24.02
C SER A 330 -11.06 4.03 -23.95
N PRO A 331 -10.62 3.15 -24.85
CA PRO A 331 -9.22 2.79 -25.03
C PRO A 331 -8.29 3.99 -25.26
N GLN A 332 -8.84 5.11 -25.67
CA GLN A 332 -8.19 6.42 -25.78
C GLN A 332 -8.96 7.35 -24.86
N PRO A 333 -8.42 7.72 -23.68
CA PRO A 333 -9.03 8.70 -22.83
C PRO A 333 -9.15 10.03 -23.60
N ASP A 334 -10.29 10.70 -23.45
CA ASP A 334 -10.42 12.06 -23.93
C ASP A 334 -9.67 13.04 -22.99
N LEU A 335 -9.57 14.29 -23.38
CA LEU A 335 -8.84 15.30 -22.62
C LEU A 335 -9.40 15.47 -21.18
N GLU A 336 -10.72 15.36 -21.02
CA GLU A 336 -11.37 15.49 -19.71
C GLU A 336 -11.03 14.30 -18.78
N GLU A 337 -10.98 13.10 -19.32
CA GLU A 337 -10.55 11.90 -18.59
C GLU A 337 -9.07 11.97 -18.20
N GLU A 338 -8.21 12.49 -19.09
CA GLU A 338 -6.78 12.71 -18.78
C GLU A 338 -6.59 13.77 -17.69
N GLU A 339 -7.28 14.90 -17.78
CA GLU A 339 -7.24 15.96 -16.77
C GLU A 339 -7.70 15.42 -15.40
N ARG A 340 -8.80 14.69 -15.36
CA ARG A 340 -9.34 14.07 -14.15
C ARG A 340 -8.35 13.06 -13.56
N LEU A 341 -7.68 12.27 -14.40
CA LEU A 341 -6.65 11.35 -13.94
C LEU A 341 -5.50 12.10 -13.28
N MET A 342 -5.01 13.14 -13.94
CA MET A 342 -3.90 13.93 -13.41
C MET A 342 -4.27 14.64 -12.11
N GLU A 343 -5.50 15.12 -11.99
CA GLU A 343 -6.02 15.68 -10.74
C GLU A 343 -6.02 14.67 -9.59
N ILE A 344 -6.52 13.45 -9.83
CA ILE A 344 -6.54 12.35 -8.86
C ILE A 344 -5.10 11.95 -8.47
N LEU A 345 -4.23 11.75 -9.46
CA LEU A 345 -2.85 11.32 -9.24
C LEU A 345 -2.02 12.34 -8.44
N HIS A 346 -2.28 13.62 -8.63
CA HIS A 346 -1.62 14.71 -7.90
C HIS A 346 -2.45 15.23 -6.72
N SER A 347 -3.41 14.45 -6.23
CA SER A 347 -4.11 14.75 -5.00
C SER A 347 -3.31 14.35 -3.77
N GLU A 348 -3.57 15.02 -2.67
CA GLU A 348 -2.99 14.72 -1.35
C GLU A 348 -3.39 13.32 -0.85
N TYR A 349 -4.42 12.72 -1.43
CA TYR A 349 -4.93 11.40 -1.07
C TYR A 349 -4.20 10.26 -1.77
N VAL A 350 -3.69 10.49 -2.99
CA VAL A 350 -3.06 9.46 -3.82
C VAL A 350 -1.54 9.60 -3.85
N SER A 351 -1.05 10.83 -3.98
CA SER A 351 0.38 11.13 -4.07
C SER A 351 0.80 12.25 -3.11
N PRO A 352 0.64 12.06 -1.78
CA PRO A 352 0.96 13.09 -0.80
C PRO A 352 2.41 13.57 -0.87
N CYS A 353 3.33 12.74 -1.39
CA CYS A 353 4.74 13.08 -1.53
C CYS A 353 5.17 13.39 -2.97
N SER A 354 4.22 13.59 -3.90
CA SER A 354 4.59 14.07 -5.22
C SER A 354 5.16 15.49 -5.14
N PRO A 355 6.14 15.82 -6.01
CA PRO A 355 6.72 17.16 -6.06
C PRO A 355 5.68 18.28 -6.17
N ARG A 356 4.60 18.06 -6.90
CA ARG A 356 3.52 19.04 -7.06
C ARG A 356 2.75 19.28 -5.75
N VAL A 357 2.42 18.20 -5.04
CA VAL A 357 1.71 18.30 -3.74
C VAL A 357 2.62 18.95 -2.70
N LEU A 358 3.84 18.47 -2.54
CA LEU A 358 4.80 19.01 -1.58
C LEU A 358 5.01 20.52 -1.80
N LYS A 359 5.25 20.95 -3.05
CA LYS A 359 5.40 22.37 -3.39
C LYS A 359 4.16 23.19 -3.08
N ARG A 360 2.95 22.65 -3.34
CA ARG A 360 1.67 23.32 -3.04
C ARG A 360 1.52 23.62 -1.55
N TRP A 361 2.04 22.75 -0.69
CA TRP A 361 2.02 22.88 0.76
C TRP A 361 3.29 23.51 1.36
N GLY A 362 4.17 24.09 0.50
CA GLY A 362 5.37 24.80 0.93
C GLY A 362 6.49 23.91 1.46
N HIS A 363 6.47 22.60 1.14
CA HIS A 363 7.57 21.70 1.45
C HIS A 363 8.66 21.81 0.38
N ASP A 364 9.92 21.73 0.83
CA ASP A 364 11.05 21.65 -0.09
C ASP A 364 11.06 20.28 -0.77
N VAL A 365 11.05 20.30 -2.07
CA VAL A 365 11.32 19.09 -2.86
C VAL A 365 12.83 18.91 -2.86
N ARG A 366 13.37 18.21 -1.87
CA ARG A 366 14.79 17.87 -1.87
C ARG A 366 15.05 16.97 -3.06
N GLN A 367 15.66 17.54 -4.07
CA GLN A 367 16.43 16.78 -5.04
C GLN A 367 17.70 16.32 -4.30
N ASP A 368 17.63 15.28 -3.49
CA ASP A 368 18.81 14.63 -2.94
C ASP A 368 19.57 13.91 -4.07
N MET A 369 20.12 14.73 -4.95
CA MET A 369 21.16 14.37 -5.88
C MET A 369 22.49 14.49 -5.13
N GLU A 370 22.71 13.66 -4.11
CA GLU A 370 24.06 13.53 -3.56
C GLU A 370 24.96 12.88 -4.60
N GLY A 371 25.93 13.64 -5.07
CA GLY A 371 26.84 13.38 -6.19
C GLY A 371 27.71 12.12 -6.13
N ARG A 372 27.50 11.19 -5.18
CA ARG A 372 28.16 9.87 -5.17
C ARG A 372 27.41 8.79 -5.94
N HIS A 373 26.14 8.99 -6.25
CA HIS A 373 25.35 8.06 -7.06
C HIS A 373 25.35 8.41 -8.55
N GLU A 374 25.79 9.61 -8.89
CA GLU A 374 25.76 10.11 -10.28
C GLU A 374 26.65 9.29 -11.22
N GLU A 375 27.77 8.80 -10.74
CA GLU A 375 28.72 8.05 -11.56
C GLU A 375 28.33 6.57 -11.73
N ALA A 376 27.79 5.94 -10.70
CA ALA A 376 27.21 4.60 -10.79
C ALA A 376 25.92 4.63 -11.64
N PHE A 377 25.14 5.68 -11.49
CA PHE A 377 23.91 5.94 -12.24
C PHE A 377 24.18 6.23 -13.72
N ARG A 378 25.22 7.02 -14.06
CA ARG A 378 25.64 7.22 -15.46
C ARG A 378 26.04 5.93 -16.15
N ARG A 379 26.75 5.02 -15.47
CA ARG A 379 27.13 3.71 -16.04
C ARG A 379 25.93 2.81 -16.27
N GLU A 380 25.02 2.74 -15.30
CA GLU A 380 23.80 1.93 -15.43
C GLU A 380 22.82 2.53 -16.47
N SER A 381 22.71 3.86 -16.53
CA SER A 381 21.90 4.58 -17.53
C SER A 381 22.40 4.34 -18.96
N LEU A 382 23.72 4.33 -19.19
CA LEU A 382 24.29 4.08 -20.53
C LEU A 382 24.02 2.64 -21.00
N ILE A 383 24.08 1.65 -20.09
CA ILE A 383 23.75 0.26 -20.41
C ILE A 383 22.25 0.11 -20.66
N MET A 384 21.40 0.76 -19.87
CA MET A 384 19.95 0.75 -20.03
C MET A 384 19.48 1.56 -21.23
N GLU A 385 20.18 2.62 -21.61
CA GLU A 385 19.91 3.43 -22.80
C GLU A 385 20.14 2.61 -24.08
N GLY A 386 21.18 1.81 -24.15
CA GLY A 386 21.39 0.89 -25.26
C GLY A 386 20.32 -0.20 -25.37
N VAL A 387 19.82 -0.71 -24.24
CA VAL A 387 18.71 -1.67 -24.21
C VAL A 387 17.39 -1.00 -24.59
N ARG A 388 17.16 0.24 -24.10
CA ARG A 388 15.96 1.05 -24.42
C ARG A 388 15.88 1.41 -25.89
N GLU A 389 16.98 1.76 -26.51
CA GLU A 389 17.03 2.11 -27.93
C GLU A 389 16.64 0.92 -28.81
N MET A 390 17.03 -0.29 -28.42
CA MET A 390 16.61 -1.52 -29.12
C MET A 390 15.13 -1.86 -28.88
N GLU A 391 14.63 -1.72 -27.62
CA GLU A 391 13.22 -1.98 -27.29
C GLU A 391 12.29 -0.91 -27.87
N ALA A 392 12.66 0.39 -27.80
CA ALA A 392 11.88 1.48 -28.38
C ALA A 392 11.80 1.37 -29.91
N LYS A 393 12.90 1.02 -30.60
CA LYS A 393 12.88 0.73 -32.04
C LYS A 393 11.98 -0.46 -32.39
N ALA A 394 11.91 -1.47 -31.52
CA ALA A 394 11.01 -2.61 -31.71
C ALA A 394 9.54 -2.23 -31.47
N ILE A 395 9.25 -1.36 -30.51
CA ILE A 395 7.88 -0.88 -30.19
C ILE A 395 7.38 0.07 -31.27
N VAL A 396 8.20 1.03 -31.71
CA VAL A 396 7.86 1.96 -32.79
C VAL A 396 7.64 1.22 -34.11
N LYS A 397 8.44 0.21 -34.39
CA LYS A 397 8.29 -0.64 -35.59
C LYS A 397 7.00 -1.48 -35.55
N ARG A 398 6.53 -1.87 -34.36
CA ARG A 398 5.24 -2.56 -34.19
C ARG A 398 4.06 -1.60 -34.25
N ALA A 399 4.13 -0.46 -33.60
CA ALA A 399 3.06 0.55 -33.60
C ALA A 399 2.84 1.14 -35.01
N SER A 400 3.89 1.31 -35.79
CA SER A 400 3.78 1.77 -37.18
C SER A 400 3.20 0.72 -38.14
N LEU A 401 3.26 -0.57 -37.77
CA LEU A 401 2.62 -1.65 -38.54
C LEU A 401 1.13 -1.82 -38.23
N ASP A 402 0.70 -1.45 -36.99
CA ASP A 402 -0.69 -1.68 -36.54
C ASP A 402 -1.62 -0.48 -36.71
N LEU A 403 -1.12 0.76 -36.83
CA LEU A 403 -1.94 1.97 -36.73
C LEU A 403 -2.01 2.86 -37.99
N GLY A 404 -1.16 2.70 -38.98
CA GLY A 404 -1.25 3.44 -40.27
C GLY A 404 -1.25 4.99 -40.15
N VAL A 405 -0.88 5.57 -38.98
CA VAL A 405 -0.95 7.01 -38.69
C VAL A 405 0.43 7.57 -38.38
N GLY A 406 0.76 8.68 -39.04
CA GLY A 406 2.08 9.32 -38.89
C GLY A 406 2.31 9.95 -37.53
N THR A 407 3.46 9.65 -36.96
CA THR A 407 3.95 10.05 -35.64
C THR A 407 4.10 11.55 -35.39
N ALA A 408 3.97 12.39 -36.40
CA ALA A 408 4.17 13.85 -36.29
C ALA A 408 2.98 14.62 -35.69
N GLU A 409 1.76 14.11 -35.84
CA GLU A 409 0.54 14.77 -35.38
C GLU A 409 0.27 14.55 -33.88
N PHE A 410 0.70 13.42 -33.33
CA PHE A 410 0.57 13.09 -31.92
C PHE A 410 1.44 13.98 -31.01
N LEU A 411 2.63 14.38 -31.48
CA LEU A 411 3.57 15.20 -30.69
C LEU A 411 3.26 16.71 -30.71
N SER A 412 2.45 17.18 -31.66
CA SER A 412 2.12 18.62 -31.77
C SER A 412 0.99 19.08 -30.84
N ASN A 413 0.15 18.18 -30.36
CA ASN A 413 -1.00 18.51 -29.52
C ASN A 413 -0.67 18.58 -28.01
N VAL A 414 0.45 18.04 -27.56
CA VAL A 414 0.84 18.02 -26.15
C VAL A 414 1.38 19.37 -25.64
N ASN A 415 1.76 20.28 -26.53
CA ASN A 415 2.42 21.55 -26.16
C ASN A 415 1.48 22.76 -25.99
N ARG A 416 0.17 22.56 -25.93
CA ARG A 416 -0.84 23.66 -25.87
C ARG A 416 -1.73 23.60 -24.62
N THR A 417 -1.19 23.44 -23.43
CA THR A 417 -1.99 23.70 -22.22
C THR A 417 -1.38 24.84 -21.43
N GLY A 418 -1.97 26.03 -21.66
CA GLY A 418 -1.81 27.16 -20.77
C GLY A 418 -2.34 26.87 -19.37
N SER A 419 -1.77 27.55 -18.41
CA SER A 419 -2.09 27.50 -16.99
C SER A 419 -3.61 27.52 -16.73
N LEU A 420 -4.18 26.41 -16.28
CA LEU A 420 -5.51 26.38 -15.68
C LEU A 420 -5.40 26.75 -14.20
N GLU A 421 -5.99 27.87 -13.84
CA GLU A 421 -6.26 28.21 -12.45
C GLU A 421 -7.22 27.17 -11.88
N VAL A 422 -6.68 26.36 -10.97
CA VAL A 422 -7.45 25.36 -10.21
C VAL A 422 -8.57 26.08 -9.46
N SER A 423 -9.81 25.75 -9.78
CA SER A 423 -11.01 26.07 -9.03
C SER A 423 -10.73 25.96 -7.54
N SER A 424 -11.01 27.02 -6.80
CA SER A 424 -10.72 27.16 -5.37
C SER A 424 -11.29 26.02 -4.56
N ALA A 425 -10.51 24.96 -4.37
CA ALA A 425 -10.75 23.99 -3.31
C ALA A 425 -10.88 24.78 -1.99
N LYS A 426 -11.92 24.52 -1.21
CA LYS A 426 -12.08 25.06 0.14
C LYS A 426 -10.73 24.99 0.83
N ARG A 427 -10.13 26.16 1.13
CA ARG A 427 -8.86 26.22 1.85
C ARG A 427 -8.98 25.32 3.07
N SER A 428 -8.14 24.28 3.16
CA SER A 428 -8.03 23.46 4.34
C SER A 428 -7.83 24.38 5.56
N LYS A 429 -8.51 24.09 6.66
CA LYS A 429 -8.29 24.79 7.93
C LYS A 429 -6.89 24.52 8.50
N PHE A 430 -6.18 23.56 7.97
CA PHE A 430 -4.82 23.18 8.36
C PHE A 430 -3.80 23.92 7.48
N ARG A 431 -2.69 24.32 8.10
CA ARG A 431 -1.59 25.04 7.45
C ARG A 431 -0.57 24.08 6.84
N GLY A 432 -0.43 22.86 7.40
CA GLY A 432 0.49 21.82 6.98
C GLY A 432 -0.22 20.64 6.32
N LEU A 433 0.49 19.99 5.40
CA LEU A 433 0.01 18.81 4.68
C LEU A 433 -0.34 17.68 5.65
N PHE A 434 0.49 17.46 6.67
CA PHE A 434 0.34 16.42 7.68
C PHE A 434 0.03 16.99 9.09
N GLU A 435 -0.20 18.27 9.21
CA GLU A 435 -0.59 18.90 10.49
C GLU A 435 -1.80 18.16 11.08
N GLY A 436 -1.72 17.82 12.38
CA GLY A 436 -2.77 17.09 13.08
C GLY A 436 -2.81 15.58 12.83
N PHE A 437 -1.82 15.02 12.11
CA PHE A 437 -1.66 13.57 12.02
C PHE A 437 -1.15 13.01 13.34
N PRO A 438 -1.53 11.78 13.71
CA PRO A 438 -1.12 11.18 14.96
C PRO A 438 0.34 10.69 14.90
N LYS A 439 0.86 10.26 16.05
CA LYS A 439 2.17 9.60 16.16
C LYS A 439 2.33 8.52 15.12
N THR A 440 3.45 8.51 14.40
CA THR A 440 3.67 7.64 13.24
C THR A 440 5.00 6.89 13.34
N LEU A 441 4.96 5.57 13.12
CA LEU A 441 6.15 4.77 12.85
C LEU A 441 6.18 4.41 11.38
N ILE A 442 7.29 4.70 10.72
CA ILE A 442 7.58 4.31 9.34
C ILE A 442 8.67 3.24 9.36
N VAL A 443 8.43 2.09 8.75
CA VAL A 443 9.44 1.03 8.55
C VAL A 443 9.70 0.89 7.06
N VAL A 444 10.95 0.95 6.63
CA VAL A 444 11.32 1.00 5.21
C VAL A 444 12.68 0.36 4.96
N GLY A 445 12.81 -0.38 3.86
CA GLY A 445 14.09 -0.96 3.42
C GLY A 445 14.97 0.08 2.70
N ASP A 446 16.26 0.13 3.00
CA ASP A 446 17.18 1.07 2.36
C ASP A 446 17.56 0.68 0.91
N ALA A 447 17.22 -0.54 0.50
CA ALA A 447 17.45 -1.05 -0.86
C ALA A 447 16.16 -1.02 -1.73
N GLU A 448 15.04 -0.51 -1.21
CA GLU A 448 13.80 -0.44 -1.96
C GLU A 448 13.67 0.82 -2.83
N ARG A 449 12.84 0.72 -3.85
CA ARG A 449 12.59 1.80 -4.81
C ARG A 449 11.91 3.02 -4.18
N LEU A 450 11.15 2.83 -3.10
CA LEU A 450 10.34 3.88 -2.49
C LEU A 450 11.11 4.79 -1.52
N VAL A 451 12.42 4.55 -1.32
CA VAL A 451 13.27 5.29 -0.37
C VAL A 451 13.14 6.82 -0.50
N ARG A 452 13.12 7.35 -1.75
CA ARG A 452 13.05 8.80 -1.98
C ARG A 452 11.72 9.39 -1.50
N GLU A 453 10.61 8.76 -1.85
CA GLU A 453 9.28 9.25 -1.46
C GLU A 453 9.03 9.08 0.04
N VAL A 454 9.58 8.03 0.66
CA VAL A 454 9.49 7.82 2.11
C VAL A 454 10.32 8.85 2.89
N LYS A 455 11.52 9.21 2.40
CA LYS A 455 12.30 10.33 2.97
C LYS A 455 11.53 11.65 2.88
N SER A 456 10.87 11.89 1.74
CA SER A 456 10.02 13.08 1.58
C SER A 456 8.83 13.06 2.53
N LEU A 457 8.21 11.89 2.74
CA LEU A 457 7.13 11.72 3.71
C LEU A 457 7.59 12.05 5.13
N GLN A 458 8.69 11.43 5.57
CA GLN A 458 9.26 11.68 6.89
C GLN A 458 9.55 13.16 7.09
N GLY A 459 10.29 13.79 6.18
CA GLY A 459 10.64 15.21 6.32
C GLY A 459 9.44 16.16 6.27
N ALA A 460 8.41 15.84 5.49
CA ALA A 460 7.18 16.63 5.46
C ALA A 460 6.36 16.47 6.75
N MET A 461 6.27 15.27 7.30
CA MET A 461 5.59 15.01 8.57
C MET A 461 6.31 15.71 9.74
N GLU A 462 7.65 15.61 9.82
CA GLU A 462 8.47 16.30 10.81
C GLU A 462 8.28 17.82 10.76
N LYS A 463 8.31 18.40 9.53
CA LYS A 463 8.11 19.84 9.32
C LYS A 463 6.72 20.29 9.75
N ASP A 464 5.71 19.47 9.59
CA ASP A 464 4.33 19.75 9.99
C ASP A 464 4.06 19.42 11.46
N GLY A 465 5.08 19.06 12.25
CA GLY A 465 5.00 18.84 13.70
C GLY A 465 4.43 17.48 14.10
N VAL A 466 4.45 16.49 13.23
CA VAL A 466 4.05 15.11 13.56
C VAL A 466 5.18 14.42 14.34
N ASP A 467 4.84 13.72 15.43
CA ASP A 467 5.77 12.80 16.12
C ASP A 467 5.99 11.58 15.24
N VAL A 468 7.06 11.60 14.43
CA VAL A 468 7.39 10.55 13.47
C VAL A 468 8.72 9.88 13.82
N GLN A 469 8.71 8.55 13.88
CA GLN A 469 9.89 7.71 13.96
C GLN A 469 10.03 6.94 12.65
N ALA A 470 11.26 6.84 12.11
CA ALA A 470 11.54 6.05 10.92
C ALA A 470 12.61 5.00 11.22
N GLU A 471 12.29 3.74 10.93
CA GLU A 471 13.19 2.60 10.99
C GLU A 471 13.65 2.21 9.58
N TRP A 472 14.93 2.42 9.32
CA TRP A 472 15.58 2.15 8.03
C TRP A 472 16.27 0.80 8.05
N MET A 473 15.61 -0.23 7.55
CA MET A 473 16.14 -1.59 7.52
C MET A 473 17.27 -1.71 6.50
N LYS A 474 18.47 -1.98 6.99
CA LYS A 474 19.66 -2.10 6.14
C LYS A 474 19.57 -3.26 5.17
N ASP A 475 19.96 -3.01 3.91
CA ASP A 475 20.05 -4.01 2.84
C ASP A 475 18.73 -4.78 2.56
N THR A 476 17.58 -4.21 2.90
CA THR A 476 16.28 -4.83 2.68
C THR A 476 15.51 -4.17 1.55
N VAL A 477 14.72 -4.99 0.87
CA VAL A 477 13.85 -4.59 -0.24
C VAL A 477 12.45 -4.27 0.25
N HIS A 478 11.60 -3.80 -0.66
CA HIS A 478 10.19 -3.48 -0.44
C HIS A 478 9.44 -4.61 0.28
N ASP A 479 8.65 -4.23 1.30
CA ASP A 479 7.78 -5.13 2.06
C ASP A 479 8.45 -6.40 2.59
N VAL A 480 9.71 -6.31 3.04
CA VAL A 480 10.47 -7.47 3.54
C VAL A 480 9.77 -8.16 4.70
N LEU A 481 8.98 -7.45 5.50
CA LEU A 481 8.26 -8.00 6.66
C LEU A 481 7.16 -9.00 6.27
N MET A 482 6.67 -8.98 5.04
CA MET A 482 5.74 -10.00 4.53
C MET A 482 6.45 -11.21 3.91
N MET A 483 7.78 -11.21 3.80
CA MET A 483 8.54 -12.28 3.16
C MET A 483 8.72 -13.49 4.08
N ASN A 484 9.09 -14.62 3.46
CA ASN A 484 9.47 -15.79 4.20
C ASN A 484 10.92 -15.67 4.67
N GLN A 485 11.20 -16.08 5.90
CA GLN A 485 12.54 -16.14 6.50
C GLN A 485 13.59 -16.87 5.65
N TRP A 486 13.15 -17.74 4.72
CA TRP A 486 14.05 -18.42 3.78
C TRP A 486 14.73 -17.45 2.80
N TRP A 487 14.05 -16.34 2.43
CA TRP A 487 14.53 -15.45 1.37
C TRP A 487 15.37 -14.30 1.89
N TRP A 488 15.19 -13.88 3.14
CA TRP A 488 15.86 -12.71 3.68
C TRP A 488 16.55 -13.00 5.00
N ASP A 489 17.50 -12.12 5.37
CA ASP A 489 18.15 -12.18 6.67
C ASP A 489 17.13 -11.98 7.79
N TRP A 490 16.93 -13.04 8.54
CA TRP A 490 15.90 -13.04 9.57
C TRP A 490 16.31 -12.24 10.81
N GLY A 491 17.61 -12.04 11.06
CA GLY A 491 18.10 -11.24 12.18
C GLY A 491 17.61 -9.80 12.10
N ALA A 492 17.84 -9.15 10.97
CA ALA A 492 17.37 -7.78 10.73
C ALA A 492 15.84 -7.65 10.76
N VAL A 493 15.12 -8.66 10.26
CA VAL A 493 13.64 -8.69 10.31
C VAL A 493 13.13 -8.80 11.74
N GLU A 494 13.74 -9.66 12.57
CA GLU A 494 13.37 -9.79 13.98
C GLU A 494 13.70 -8.53 14.79
N GLU A 495 14.84 -7.91 14.55
CA GLU A 495 15.21 -6.62 15.16
C GLU A 495 14.16 -5.56 14.88
N THR A 496 13.73 -5.45 13.62
CA THR A 496 12.68 -4.51 13.22
C THR A 496 11.34 -4.80 13.91
N TRP A 497 10.96 -6.08 14.04
CA TRP A 497 9.75 -6.43 14.80
C TRP A 497 9.88 -6.07 16.29
N GLY A 498 11.10 -6.11 16.86
CA GLY A 498 11.39 -5.58 18.20
C GLY A 498 11.09 -4.09 18.28
N VAL A 499 11.59 -3.28 17.32
CA VAL A 499 11.31 -1.84 17.25
C VAL A 499 9.81 -1.55 17.16
N VAL A 500 9.07 -2.31 16.33
CA VAL A 500 7.60 -2.17 16.22
C VAL A 500 6.93 -2.50 17.55
N GLY A 501 7.37 -3.55 18.24
CA GLY A 501 6.86 -3.94 19.55
C GLY A 501 7.09 -2.88 20.62
N ASP A 502 8.29 -2.33 20.71
CA ASP A 502 8.66 -1.30 21.67
C ASP A 502 7.89 0.01 21.43
N TRP A 503 7.80 0.42 20.16
CA TRP A 503 7.01 1.57 19.77
C TRP A 503 5.52 1.42 20.16
N ALA A 504 4.95 0.25 19.88
CA ALA A 504 3.55 -0.04 20.19
C ALA A 504 3.30 -0.15 21.71
N ALA A 505 4.27 -0.66 22.48
CA ALA A 505 4.21 -0.66 23.94
C ALA A 505 4.12 0.77 24.49
N GLY A 506 4.88 1.70 23.90
CA GLY A 506 4.80 3.14 24.23
C GLY A 506 3.45 3.81 23.92
N LEU A 507 2.57 3.18 23.12
CA LEU A 507 1.22 3.66 22.85
C LEU A 507 0.21 3.31 23.94
N ARG A 508 0.51 2.34 24.82
CA ARG A 508 -0.39 1.88 25.88
C ARG A 508 -0.41 2.81 27.11
N GLY A 509 0.71 3.51 27.31
CA GLY A 509 0.92 4.48 28.41
C GLY A 509 0.13 5.79 28.32
#